data_1e8e49f62ad26db82d062ba8fd308edd
#
_entry.id   1e8e49f62ad26db82d062ba8fd308edd
#
_cell.length_a   1.000
_cell.length_b   1.000
_cell.length_c   1.000
_cell.angle_alpha   90.00
_cell.angle_beta   90.00
_cell.angle_gamma   90.00
#
_symmetry.space_group_name_H-M   'P 1'
#
loop_
_entity.id
_entity.type
_entity.pdbx_description
1 polymer ?
#
loop_
_entity_poly.entity_id
_entity_poly.type
_entity_poly.pdbx_seq_one_letter_code
_entity_poly.pdbx_strand_id
1 'polypeptide(L)'
;MFAKHRRELATWEYKVFLVALVVMFLHLTEDTLVHEESGSSVGAKVGATVLNLLLAAVGAALYPVLRRRVRPLLVLAYGALGLLAGWRAHVTDVLDGDAAGGDYTGTIFTLAGLVLVALAVKLAVDALRDRTAPAAP
;
A
#
# COMPACT_ATOMS: atom_id res chain seq x y z
N MET A 1 18.52 16.27 -13.30
CA MET A 1 17.19 15.77 -12.88
C MET A 1 17.13 14.25 -12.85
N PHE A 2 17.52 13.54 -13.89
CA PHE A 2 17.48 12.06 -13.99
C PHE A 2 18.31 11.30 -12.94
N ALA A 3 19.51 11.78 -12.58
CA ALA A 3 20.36 11.09 -11.59
C ALA A 3 19.75 11.08 -10.19
N LYS A 4 19.08 12.16 -9.77
CA LYS A 4 18.37 12.23 -8.49
C LYS A 4 17.18 11.26 -8.48
N HIS A 5 16.38 11.25 -9.55
CA HIS A 5 15.25 10.34 -9.70
C HIS A 5 15.69 8.87 -9.61
N ARG A 6 16.76 8.51 -10.32
CA ARG A 6 17.33 7.15 -10.29
C ARG A 6 17.81 6.73 -8.89
N ARG A 7 18.38 7.66 -8.09
CA ARG A 7 18.75 7.38 -6.70
C ARG A 7 17.54 7.10 -5.81
N GLU A 8 16.46 7.86 -5.98
CA GLU A 8 15.24 7.65 -5.20
C GLU A 8 14.57 6.30 -5.50
N LEU A 9 14.60 5.85 -6.76
CA LEU A 9 14.10 4.53 -7.16
C LEU A 9 14.94 3.37 -6.58
N ALA A 10 16.17 3.63 -6.18
CA ALA A 10 17.07 2.62 -5.60
C ALA A 10 16.95 2.51 -4.08
N THR A 11 16.21 3.40 -3.40
CA THR A 11 16.07 3.37 -1.94
C THR A 11 15.31 2.13 -1.49
N TRP A 12 15.69 1.57 -0.34
CA TRP A 12 15.01 0.41 0.22
C TRP A 12 13.56 0.75 0.62
N GLU A 13 13.30 1.97 1.07
CA GLU A 13 11.96 2.45 1.40
C GLU A 13 11.01 2.39 0.20
N TYR A 14 11.50 2.81 -0.98
CA TYR A 14 10.72 2.72 -2.20
C TYR A 14 10.47 1.26 -2.60
N LYS A 15 11.46 0.39 -2.45
CA LYS A 15 11.31 -1.04 -2.73
C LYS A 15 10.27 -1.70 -1.82
N VAL A 16 10.32 -1.41 -0.51
CA VAL A 16 9.32 -1.89 0.45
C VAL A 16 7.92 -1.38 0.08
N PHE A 17 7.80 -0.09 -0.25
CA PHE A 17 6.55 0.48 -0.69
C PHE A 17 6.00 -0.22 -1.95
N LEU A 18 6.85 -0.46 -2.97
CA LEU A 18 6.45 -1.17 -4.18
C LEU A 18 6.02 -2.61 -3.92
N VAL A 19 6.76 -3.35 -3.11
CA VAL A 19 6.40 -4.73 -2.75
C VAL A 19 5.04 -4.77 -2.06
N ALA A 20 4.82 -3.88 -1.10
CA ALA A 20 3.53 -3.79 -0.42
C ALA A 20 2.39 -3.43 -1.40
N LEU A 21 2.60 -2.48 -2.33
CA LEU A 21 1.61 -2.16 -3.37
C LEU A 21 1.29 -3.36 -4.26
N VAL A 22 2.31 -4.14 -4.65
CA VAL A 22 2.11 -5.36 -5.46
C VAL A 22 1.29 -6.39 -4.69
N VAL A 23 1.61 -6.63 -3.42
CA VAL A 23 0.85 -7.54 -2.56
C VAL A 23 -0.61 -7.10 -2.44
N MET A 24 -0.82 -5.81 -2.17
CA MET A 24 -2.17 -5.24 -2.07
C MET A 24 -2.95 -5.33 -3.39
N PHE A 25 -2.30 -5.05 -4.51
CA PHE A 25 -2.92 -5.15 -5.83
C PHE A 25 -3.30 -6.59 -6.18
N LEU A 26 -2.41 -7.56 -5.89
CA LEU A 26 -2.68 -8.98 -6.16
C LEU A 26 -3.87 -9.47 -5.35
N HIS A 27 -3.94 -9.14 -4.06
CA HIS A 27 -5.09 -9.52 -3.23
C HIS A 27 -6.40 -8.88 -3.73
N LEU A 28 -6.42 -7.56 -3.98
CA LEU A 28 -7.62 -6.90 -4.50
C LEU A 28 -8.06 -7.43 -5.86
N THR A 29 -7.13 -7.90 -6.68
CA THR A 29 -7.44 -8.53 -7.97
C THR A 29 -8.01 -9.93 -7.77
N GLU A 30 -7.43 -10.72 -6.87
CA GLU A 30 -7.93 -12.03 -6.48
C GLU A 30 -9.36 -11.92 -5.93
N ASP A 31 -9.58 -11.03 -4.97
CA ASP A 31 -10.89 -10.79 -4.36
C ASP A 31 -11.94 -10.40 -5.41
N THR A 32 -11.58 -9.52 -6.33
CA THR A 32 -12.48 -9.08 -7.40
C THR A 32 -12.79 -10.17 -8.43
N LEU A 33 -11.83 -11.06 -8.75
CA LEU A 33 -11.97 -12.02 -9.85
C LEU A 33 -12.37 -13.42 -9.39
N VAL A 34 -11.95 -13.85 -8.20
CA VAL A 34 -12.10 -15.22 -7.69
C VAL A 34 -13.24 -15.33 -6.69
N HIS A 35 -13.35 -14.35 -5.78
CA HIS A 35 -14.39 -14.35 -4.74
C HIS A 35 -15.62 -13.57 -5.25
N GLU A 36 -16.51 -14.30 -5.93
CA GLU A 36 -17.69 -13.72 -6.55
C GLU A 36 -18.72 -13.25 -5.50
N GLU A 37 -18.92 -11.95 -5.38
CA GLU A 37 -20.21 -11.46 -4.89
C GLU A 37 -21.29 -11.82 -5.92
N SER A 38 -22.31 -12.57 -5.48
CA SER A 38 -23.43 -13.00 -6.30
C SER A 38 -24.06 -11.78 -6.98
N GLY A 39 -23.97 -11.71 -8.33
CA GLY A 39 -24.59 -10.66 -9.13
C GLY A 39 -23.65 -9.59 -9.68
N SER A 40 -22.34 -9.65 -9.45
CA SER A 40 -21.41 -8.71 -10.08
C SER A 40 -21.25 -9.00 -11.57
N SER A 41 -21.43 -7.96 -12.42
CA SER A 41 -21.24 -8.10 -13.87
C SER A 41 -19.74 -8.16 -14.22
N VAL A 42 -19.41 -8.78 -15.36
CA VAL A 42 -18.03 -8.81 -15.91
C VAL A 42 -17.48 -7.37 -16.04
N GLY A 43 -18.31 -6.43 -16.46
CA GLY A 43 -17.91 -5.03 -16.56
C GLY A 43 -17.53 -4.41 -15.22
N ALA A 44 -18.24 -4.74 -14.14
CA ALA A 44 -17.90 -4.28 -12.78
C ALA A 44 -16.55 -4.85 -12.31
N LYS A 45 -16.29 -6.14 -12.54
CA LYS A 45 -15.03 -6.80 -12.20
C LYS A 45 -13.85 -6.18 -12.95
N VAL A 46 -13.97 -5.99 -14.26
CA VAL A 46 -12.95 -5.33 -15.07
C VAL A 46 -12.71 -3.90 -14.59
N GLY A 47 -13.78 -3.14 -14.31
CA GLY A 47 -13.68 -1.78 -13.80
C GLY A 47 -12.95 -1.72 -12.45
N ALA A 48 -13.27 -2.59 -11.51
CA ALA A 48 -12.60 -2.67 -10.21
C ALA A 48 -11.12 -3.05 -10.35
N THR A 49 -10.79 -4.05 -11.17
CA THR A 49 -9.39 -4.44 -11.42
C THR A 49 -8.58 -3.30 -12.04
N VAL A 50 -9.15 -2.59 -13.03
CA VAL A 50 -8.50 -1.42 -13.64
C VAL A 50 -8.28 -0.31 -12.60
N LEU A 51 -9.27 -0.04 -11.76
CA LEU A 51 -9.13 0.95 -10.69
C LEU A 51 -8.03 0.57 -9.70
N ASN A 52 -7.97 -0.68 -9.25
CA ASN A 52 -6.92 -1.17 -8.36
C ASN A 52 -5.53 -1.04 -8.98
N LEU A 53 -5.39 -1.37 -10.27
CA LEU A 53 -4.13 -1.19 -11.02
C LEU A 53 -3.73 0.29 -11.11
N LEU A 54 -4.69 1.16 -11.41
CA LEU A 54 -4.43 2.60 -11.49
C LEU A 54 -4.00 3.16 -10.14
N LEU A 55 -4.64 2.77 -9.04
CA LEU A 55 -4.24 3.18 -7.69
C LEU A 55 -2.80 2.74 -7.40
N ALA A 56 -2.46 1.48 -7.64
CA ALA A 56 -1.09 0.98 -7.44
C ALA A 56 -0.07 1.75 -8.31
N ALA A 57 -0.37 1.96 -9.59
CA ALA A 57 0.48 2.69 -10.53
C ALA A 57 0.67 4.16 -10.11
N VAL A 58 -0.39 4.83 -9.69
CA VAL A 58 -0.32 6.22 -9.18
C VAL A 58 0.55 6.30 -7.92
N GLY A 59 0.38 5.40 -6.97
CA GLY A 59 1.23 5.34 -5.77
C GLY A 59 2.71 5.16 -6.14
N ALA A 60 3.02 4.19 -6.99
CA ALA A 60 4.37 3.90 -7.46
C ALA A 60 5.01 5.10 -8.19
N ALA A 61 4.24 5.81 -9.03
CA ALA A 61 4.72 6.97 -9.79
C ALA A 61 4.89 8.22 -8.91
N LEU A 62 3.99 8.44 -7.95
CA LEU A 62 4.03 9.62 -7.08
C LEU A 62 5.17 9.57 -6.06
N TYR A 63 5.47 8.40 -5.49
CA TYR A 63 6.47 8.29 -4.43
C TYR A 63 7.82 8.95 -4.77
N PRO A 64 8.48 8.66 -5.92
CA PRO A 64 9.79 9.23 -6.23
C PRO A 64 9.75 10.73 -6.56
N VAL A 65 8.61 11.25 -7.03
CA VAL A 65 8.48 12.67 -7.40
C VAL A 65 8.06 13.57 -6.24
N LEU A 66 7.43 13.00 -5.20
CA LEU A 66 7.02 13.74 -4.02
C LEU A 66 8.23 14.21 -3.20
N ARG A 67 8.09 15.39 -2.57
CA ARG A 67 9.06 15.88 -1.59
C ARG A 67 9.14 14.92 -0.41
N ARG A 68 10.32 14.71 0.17
CA ARG A 68 10.55 13.80 1.31
C ARG A 68 9.54 13.99 2.44
N ARG A 69 9.12 15.22 2.72
CA ARG A 69 8.15 15.56 3.77
C ARG A 69 6.72 15.11 3.49
N VAL A 70 6.38 14.89 2.22
CA VAL A 70 5.02 14.50 1.77
C VAL A 70 4.90 12.98 1.61
N ARG A 71 6.02 12.28 1.37
CA ARG A 71 6.04 10.81 1.21
C ARG A 71 5.38 10.05 2.36
N PRO A 72 5.59 10.42 3.65
CA PRO A 72 4.92 9.75 4.76
C PRO A 72 3.40 9.75 4.63
N LEU A 73 2.81 10.84 4.12
CA LEU A 73 1.36 10.94 3.94
C LEU A 73 0.85 10.00 2.85
N LEU A 74 1.58 9.91 1.72
CA LEU A 74 1.24 8.96 0.66
C LEU A 74 1.30 7.52 1.19
N VAL A 75 2.40 7.15 1.84
CA VAL A 75 2.61 5.79 2.36
C VAL A 75 1.58 5.46 3.44
N LEU A 76 1.25 6.43 4.31
CA LEU A 76 0.23 6.29 5.34
C LEU A 76 -1.17 6.06 4.73
N ALA A 77 -1.51 6.77 3.67
CA ALA A 77 -2.80 6.60 3.00
C ALA A 77 -2.99 5.16 2.49
N TYR A 78 -1.98 4.60 1.82
CA TYR A 78 -2.01 3.19 1.39
C TYR A 78 -1.97 2.22 2.58
N GLY A 79 -1.16 2.51 3.60
CA GLY A 79 -1.09 1.70 4.81
C GLY A 79 -2.42 1.66 5.56
N ALA A 80 -3.07 2.81 5.72
CA ALA A 80 -4.38 2.90 6.36
C ALA A 80 -5.46 2.16 5.55
N LEU A 81 -5.43 2.27 4.22
CA LEU A 81 -6.34 1.52 3.35
C LEU A 81 -6.18 0.01 3.58
N GLY A 82 -4.95 -0.52 3.51
CA GLY A 82 -4.68 -1.93 3.71
C GLY A 82 -5.05 -2.42 5.12
N LEU A 83 -4.68 -1.63 6.14
CA LEU A 83 -4.93 -2.00 7.52
C LEU A 83 -6.42 -1.98 7.86
N LEU A 84 -7.12 -0.89 7.54
CA LEU A 84 -8.52 -0.71 7.97
C LEU A 84 -9.47 -1.58 7.15
N ALA A 85 -9.29 -1.63 5.82
CA ALA A 85 -10.12 -2.44 4.95
C ALA A 85 -9.86 -3.94 5.20
N GLY A 86 -8.60 -4.35 5.24
CA GLY A 86 -8.22 -5.75 5.42
C GLY A 86 -8.56 -6.29 6.81
N TRP A 87 -8.38 -5.48 7.86
CA TRP A 87 -8.78 -5.90 9.22
C TRP A 87 -10.27 -6.23 9.29
N ARG A 88 -11.10 -5.30 8.82
CA ARG A 88 -12.55 -5.46 8.92
C ARG A 88 -13.10 -6.55 8.01
N ALA A 89 -12.52 -6.74 6.83
CA ALA A 89 -13.05 -7.67 5.85
C ALA A 89 -12.53 -9.11 6.04
N HIS A 90 -11.37 -9.31 6.67
CA HIS A 90 -10.71 -10.61 6.63
C HIS A 90 -10.17 -11.07 8.01
N VAL A 91 -9.53 -10.18 8.79
CA VAL A 91 -8.90 -10.60 10.05
C VAL A 91 -9.94 -10.99 11.08
N THR A 92 -11.08 -10.30 11.12
CA THR A 92 -12.20 -10.65 12.03
C THR A 92 -12.71 -12.06 11.76
N ASP A 93 -12.91 -12.42 10.51
CA ASP A 93 -13.45 -13.75 10.13
C ASP A 93 -12.44 -14.86 10.45
N VAL A 94 -11.13 -14.59 10.28
CA VAL A 94 -10.09 -15.55 10.72
C VAL A 94 -10.09 -15.73 12.24
N LEU A 95 -10.26 -14.66 13.02
CA LEU A 95 -10.26 -14.71 14.48
C LEU A 95 -11.53 -15.38 15.03
N ASP A 96 -12.65 -15.19 14.37
CA ASP A 96 -13.95 -15.77 14.77
C ASP A 96 -14.11 -17.24 14.31
N GLY A 97 -13.19 -17.74 13.47
CA GLY A 97 -13.20 -19.11 12.97
C GLY A 97 -14.10 -19.33 11.76
N ASP A 98 -14.60 -18.27 11.15
CA ASP A 98 -15.50 -18.30 9.99
C ASP A 98 -14.75 -18.08 8.66
N ALA A 99 -13.41 -18.14 8.70
CA ALA A 99 -12.55 -17.81 7.56
C ALA A 99 -12.76 -18.71 6.34
N ALA A 100 -12.93 -18.09 5.18
CA ALA A 100 -12.88 -18.70 3.86
C ALA A 100 -11.52 -18.48 3.19
N GLY A 101 -11.29 -19.08 2.01
CA GLY A 101 -9.99 -19.01 1.33
C GLY A 101 -9.44 -17.59 1.09
N GLY A 102 -10.30 -16.62 0.77
CA GLY A 102 -9.92 -15.21 0.56
C GLY A 102 -9.47 -14.48 1.82
N ASP A 103 -9.89 -14.93 3.02
CA ASP A 103 -9.55 -14.24 4.27
C ASP A 103 -8.08 -14.42 4.65
N TYR A 104 -7.45 -15.51 4.25
CA TYR A 104 -6.01 -15.71 4.47
C TYR A 104 -5.16 -14.77 3.61
N THR A 105 -5.53 -14.58 2.35
CA THR A 105 -4.85 -13.60 1.46
C THR A 105 -5.15 -12.17 1.89
N GLY A 106 -6.37 -11.88 2.39
CA GLY A 106 -6.76 -10.64 3.00
C GLY A 106 -6.00 -10.31 4.28
N THR A 107 -5.62 -11.33 5.06
CA THR A 107 -4.71 -11.14 6.21
C THR A 107 -3.32 -10.68 5.74
N ILE A 108 -2.80 -11.20 4.62
CA ILE A 108 -1.53 -10.76 4.04
C ILE A 108 -1.65 -9.30 3.54
N PHE A 109 -2.77 -8.94 2.93
CA PHE A 109 -3.09 -7.56 2.56
C PHE A 109 -3.08 -6.62 3.78
N THR A 110 -3.66 -7.04 4.89
CA THR A 110 -3.65 -6.29 6.16
C THR A 110 -2.23 -6.12 6.71
N LEU A 111 -1.40 -7.17 6.66
CA LEU A 111 0.00 -7.11 7.06
C LEU A 111 0.80 -6.16 6.17
N ALA A 112 0.57 -6.15 4.86
CA ALA A 112 1.18 -5.17 3.96
C ALA A 112 0.79 -3.73 4.35
N GLY A 113 -0.48 -3.50 4.72
CA GLY A 113 -0.95 -2.24 5.26
C GLY A 113 -0.20 -1.82 6.54
N LEU A 114 -0.01 -2.75 7.48
CA LEU A 114 0.74 -2.50 8.72
C LEU A 114 2.21 -2.15 8.44
N VAL A 115 2.86 -2.85 7.51
CA VAL A 115 4.23 -2.54 7.07
C VAL A 115 4.32 -1.13 6.51
N LEU A 116 3.33 -0.71 5.72
CA LEU A 116 3.29 0.65 5.17
C LEU A 116 3.05 1.71 6.27
N VAL A 117 2.22 1.44 7.27
CA VAL A 117 2.07 2.35 8.42
C VAL A 117 3.40 2.51 9.16
N ALA A 118 4.11 1.42 9.43
CA ALA A 118 5.43 1.46 10.06
C ALA A 118 6.45 2.25 9.22
N LEU A 119 6.45 2.03 7.89
CA LEU A 119 7.28 2.78 6.95
C LEU A 119 6.94 4.28 6.96
N ALA A 120 5.65 4.64 7.00
CA ALA A 120 5.21 6.03 7.06
C ALA A 120 5.72 6.73 8.33
N VAL A 121 5.62 6.05 9.49
CA VAL A 121 6.15 6.56 10.76
C VAL A 121 7.66 6.79 10.66
N LYS A 122 8.42 5.81 10.15
CA LYS A 122 9.86 5.96 9.94
C LYS A 122 10.18 7.17 9.06
N LEU A 123 9.52 7.30 7.91
CA LEU A 123 9.75 8.42 6.99
C LEU A 123 9.39 9.78 7.62
N ALA A 124 8.36 9.83 8.46
CA ALA A 124 7.99 11.05 9.19
C ALA A 124 9.06 11.43 10.22
N VAL A 125 9.55 10.45 11.00
CA VAL A 125 10.63 10.67 11.97
C VAL A 125 11.89 11.17 11.29
N ASP A 126 12.29 10.56 10.16
CA ASP A 126 13.46 11.00 9.40
C ASP A 126 13.29 12.43 8.87
N ALA A 127 12.10 12.76 8.34
CA ALA A 127 11.81 14.11 7.87
C ALA A 127 11.82 15.18 8.99
N LEU A 128 11.51 14.80 10.23
CA LEU A 128 11.60 15.68 11.40
C LEU A 128 13.07 15.86 11.82
N ARG A 129 13.85 14.79 11.88
CA ARG A 129 15.30 14.84 12.20
C ARG A 129 16.08 15.71 11.24
N ASP A 130 15.76 15.63 9.94
CA ASP A 130 16.39 16.49 8.91
C ASP A 130 16.13 17.98 9.13
N ARG A 131 15.07 18.36 9.89
CA ARG A 131 14.79 19.77 10.23
C ARG A 131 15.60 20.28 11.43
N THR A 132 15.94 19.38 12.34
CA THR A 132 16.63 19.73 13.60
C THR A 132 18.14 19.63 13.50
N ALA A 133 18.66 19.07 12.40
CA ALA A 133 20.10 19.02 12.15
C ALA A 133 20.64 20.47 11.98
N PRO A 134 21.66 20.88 12.77
CA PRO A 134 22.28 22.19 12.58
C PRO A 134 22.85 22.29 11.17
N ALA A 135 22.72 23.50 10.56
CA ALA A 135 23.38 23.77 9.30
C ALA A 135 24.88 23.51 9.48
N ALA A 136 25.47 22.65 8.66
CA ALA A 136 26.90 22.46 8.67
C ALA A 136 27.60 23.81 8.41
N PRO A 137 28.67 24.14 9.15
CA PRO A 137 29.41 25.40 8.98
C PRO A 137 30.01 25.55 7.59
#